data_9bad507c974ffdda7581fcd0e1a69160
#
_entry.id   9bad507c974ffdda7581fcd0e1a69160
#
_cell.length_a   1.000
_cell.length_b   1.000
_cell.length_c   1.000
_cell.angle_alpha   90.00
_cell.angle_beta   90.00
_cell.angle_gamma   90.00
#
_symmetry.space_group_name_H-M   'P 1'
#
loop_
_entity.id
_entity.type
_entity.pdbx_description
1 polymer ?
#
loop_
_entity_poly.entity_id
_entity_poly.type
_entity_poly.pdbx_seq_one_letter_code
_entity_poly.pdbx_strand_id
1 'polypeptide(L)'
;MQTQELTGTPFLDLAFLIARGMIGLLMAAHGAQKLFGWFGGHGLKATGEFFGHLGFQPARLFATAAALGEFTSGLLIALGLFGPVGPAIMLAVMVVAAISVHWQNGLFATTNGIELPLLYSIAAVRFALTGPGRYSLDTALGFQWAWAPKVIWAALLLGVLSGMANLVLRRRPASPAD
;
A
#
# COMPACT_ATOMS: atom_id res chain seq x y z
N MET A 1 -32.17 -0.46 -26.64
CA MET A 1 -31.60 -1.18 -25.45
C MET A 1 -30.79 -0.15 -24.67
N GLN A 2 -31.38 0.40 -23.60
CA GLN A 2 -30.68 1.31 -22.73
C GLN A 2 -29.65 0.47 -21.93
N THR A 3 -28.38 0.72 -22.17
CA THR A 3 -27.31 0.32 -21.23
C THR A 3 -27.59 1.08 -19.94
N GLN A 4 -28.22 0.43 -18.97
CA GLN A 4 -28.31 0.95 -17.61
C GLN A 4 -26.87 1.25 -17.17
N GLU A 5 -26.58 2.53 -17.01
CA GLU A 5 -25.35 2.98 -16.38
C GLU A 5 -25.26 2.32 -15.01
N LEU A 6 -24.36 1.35 -14.86
CA LEU A 6 -24.05 0.69 -13.59
C LEU A 6 -23.36 1.64 -12.60
N THR A 7 -23.12 2.88 -13.01
CA THR A 7 -22.57 3.96 -12.22
C THR A 7 -23.70 4.61 -11.43
N GLY A 8 -23.86 4.20 -10.16
CA GLY A 8 -24.73 4.91 -9.21
C GLY A 8 -25.80 4.09 -8.52
N THR A 9 -25.71 2.77 -8.48
CA THR A 9 -26.57 2.03 -7.57
C THR A 9 -26.08 2.18 -6.13
N PRO A 10 -26.95 2.44 -5.14
CA PRO A 10 -26.55 2.55 -3.73
C PRO A 10 -25.73 1.36 -3.23
N PHE A 11 -25.97 0.19 -3.80
CA PHE A 11 -25.23 -1.04 -3.49
C PHE A 11 -23.77 -0.99 -3.97
N LEU A 12 -23.50 -0.38 -5.12
CA LEU A 12 -22.13 -0.23 -5.62
C LEU A 12 -21.33 0.75 -4.76
N ASP A 13 -21.92 1.87 -4.39
CA ASP A 13 -21.31 2.84 -3.48
C ASP A 13 -20.99 2.23 -2.09
N LEU A 14 -21.91 1.41 -1.58
CA LEU A 14 -21.71 0.69 -0.34
C LEU A 14 -20.60 -0.38 -0.47
N ALA A 15 -20.55 -1.11 -1.59
CA ALA A 15 -19.49 -2.06 -1.87
C ALA A 15 -18.11 -1.39 -1.93
N PHE A 16 -18.01 -0.20 -2.54
CA PHE A 16 -16.79 0.61 -2.52
C PHE A 16 -16.38 1.03 -1.11
N LEU A 17 -17.34 1.51 -0.30
CA LEU A 17 -17.08 1.90 1.08
C LEU A 17 -16.56 0.71 1.91
N ILE A 18 -17.21 -0.44 1.83
CA ILE A 18 -16.81 -1.64 2.57
C ILE A 18 -15.42 -2.11 2.11
N ALA A 19 -15.22 -2.25 0.79
CA ALA A 19 -13.95 -2.76 0.26
C ALA A 19 -12.76 -1.86 0.64
N ARG A 20 -12.86 -0.53 0.45
CA ARG A 20 -11.78 0.37 0.81
C ARG A 20 -11.60 0.52 2.31
N GLY A 21 -12.70 0.48 3.08
CA GLY A 21 -12.65 0.51 4.54
C GLY A 21 -11.90 -0.70 5.09
N MET A 22 -12.27 -1.90 4.68
CA MET A 22 -11.61 -3.13 5.15
C MET A 22 -10.14 -3.20 4.71
N ILE A 23 -9.85 -3.05 3.42
CA ILE A 23 -8.49 -3.14 2.89
C ILE A 23 -7.60 -2.03 3.47
N GLY A 24 -8.13 -0.80 3.54
CA GLY A 24 -7.38 0.33 4.10
C GLY A 24 -7.08 0.15 5.58
N LEU A 25 -8.06 -0.26 6.39
CA LEU A 25 -7.84 -0.49 7.82
C LEU A 25 -6.90 -1.66 8.09
N LEU A 26 -6.96 -2.74 7.30
CA LEU A 26 -5.98 -3.84 7.40
C LEU A 26 -4.57 -3.36 7.06
N MET A 27 -4.40 -2.56 6.03
CA MET A 27 -3.08 -1.98 5.70
C MET A 27 -2.59 -1.03 6.79
N ALA A 28 -3.47 -0.17 7.34
CA ALA A 28 -3.12 0.69 8.46
C ALA A 28 -2.73 -0.14 9.71
N ALA A 29 -3.39 -1.27 9.96
CA ALA A 29 -3.03 -2.18 11.05
C ALA A 29 -1.63 -2.77 10.86
N HIS A 30 -1.22 -3.15 9.63
CA HIS A 30 0.16 -3.59 9.34
C HIS A 30 1.18 -2.48 9.63
N GLY A 31 0.88 -1.24 9.26
CA GLY A 31 1.71 -0.08 9.63
C GLY A 31 1.78 0.12 11.15
N ALA A 32 0.65 -0.01 11.86
CA ALA A 32 0.58 0.12 13.30
C ALA A 32 1.35 -1.00 14.04
N GLN A 33 1.38 -2.22 13.51
CA GLN A 33 2.24 -3.30 14.01
C GLN A 33 3.71 -2.90 14.02
N LYS A 34 4.15 -2.27 12.93
CA LYS A 34 5.55 -1.84 12.75
C LYS A 34 5.90 -0.58 13.52
N LEU A 35 4.97 0.38 13.64
CA LEU A 35 5.20 1.65 14.35
C LEU A 35 5.11 1.48 15.86
N PHE A 36 4.02 0.89 16.33
CA PHE A 36 3.59 0.94 17.73
C PHE A 36 3.65 -0.43 18.43
N GLY A 37 3.83 -1.51 17.66
CA GLY A 37 3.76 -2.87 18.20
C GLY A 37 2.32 -3.34 18.47
N TRP A 38 1.29 -2.67 17.94
CA TRP A 38 -0.11 -3.06 18.12
C TRP A 38 -0.42 -4.37 17.39
N PHE A 39 -1.54 -4.99 17.72
CA PHE A 39 -2.04 -6.22 17.07
C PHE A 39 -1.00 -7.36 17.00
N GLY A 40 -0.18 -7.52 18.03
CA GLY A 40 0.88 -8.53 18.05
C GLY A 40 2.14 -8.19 17.24
N GLY A 41 2.30 -6.94 16.85
CA GLY A 41 3.50 -6.45 16.17
C GLY A 41 4.67 -6.23 17.12
N HIS A 42 5.85 -5.96 16.57
CA HIS A 42 7.10 -5.84 17.33
C HIS A 42 7.61 -4.40 17.50
N GLY A 43 6.91 -3.42 16.90
CA GLY A 43 7.25 -2.01 16.96
C GLY A 43 8.45 -1.63 16.10
N LEU A 44 8.77 -0.32 16.11
CA LEU A 44 9.74 0.27 15.17
C LEU A 44 11.18 -0.20 15.39
N LYS A 45 11.56 -0.55 16.63
CA LYS A 45 12.93 -1.04 16.92
C LYS A 45 13.19 -2.36 16.20
N ALA A 46 12.35 -3.36 16.43
CA ALA A 46 12.51 -4.68 15.82
C ALA A 46 12.31 -4.63 14.28
N THR A 47 11.39 -3.78 13.80
CA THR A 47 11.24 -3.53 12.37
C THR A 47 12.53 -2.95 11.77
N GLY A 48 13.20 -2.03 12.49
CA GLY A 48 14.49 -1.48 12.06
C GLY A 48 15.60 -2.53 11.98
N GLU A 49 15.70 -3.40 12.97
CA GLU A 49 16.64 -4.53 12.97
C GLU A 49 16.40 -5.45 11.77
N PHE A 50 15.14 -5.80 11.50
CA PHE A 50 14.74 -6.60 10.35
C PHE A 50 15.14 -5.94 9.00
N PHE A 51 14.90 -4.64 8.85
CA PHE A 51 15.31 -3.90 7.64
C PHE A 51 16.82 -3.87 7.46
N GLY A 52 17.58 -3.82 8.57
CA GLY A 52 19.04 -3.95 8.56
C GLY A 52 19.48 -5.28 7.98
N HIS A 53 18.88 -6.39 8.42
CA HIS A 53 19.14 -7.73 7.88
C HIS A 53 18.77 -7.85 6.39
N LEU A 54 17.76 -7.13 5.93
CA LEU A 54 17.42 -7.06 4.51
C LEU A 54 18.41 -6.23 3.69
N GLY A 55 19.36 -5.53 4.32
CA GLY A 55 20.37 -4.70 3.65
C GLY A 55 19.97 -3.24 3.43
N PHE A 56 18.87 -2.76 4.02
CA PHE A 56 18.52 -1.34 3.98
C PHE A 56 19.32 -0.52 4.99
N GLN A 57 19.99 0.53 4.54
CA GLN A 57 20.80 1.41 5.37
C GLN A 57 20.57 2.89 5.04
N PRO A 58 20.27 3.76 6.02
CA PRO A 58 20.07 3.51 7.46
C PRO A 58 18.80 2.71 7.76
N ALA A 59 18.92 1.57 8.42
CA ALA A 59 17.82 0.61 8.61
C ALA A 59 16.55 1.23 9.23
N ARG A 60 16.73 2.03 10.30
CA ARG A 60 15.62 2.68 11.00
C ARG A 60 14.84 3.66 10.10
N LEU A 61 15.52 4.37 9.20
CA LEU A 61 14.89 5.29 8.27
C LEU A 61 13.96 4.55 7.31
N PHE A 62 14.46 3.49 6.67
CA PHE A 62 13.66 2.69 5.73
C PHE A 62 12.51 1.96 6.44
N ALA A 63 12.74 1.43 7.65
CA ALA A 63 11.69 0.83 8.45
C ALA A 63 10.59 1.84 8.82
N THR A 64 10.97 3.06 9.22
CA THR A 64 10.02 4.14 9.51
C THR A 64 9.23 4.54 8.26
N ALA A 65 9.90 4.71 7.13
CA ALA A 65 9.26 5.06 5.87
C ALA A 65 8.25 3.99 5.42
N ALA A 66 8.62 2.70 5.50
CA ALA A 66 7.72 1.60 5.17
C ALA A 66 6.52 1.54 6.13
N ALA A 67 6.76 1.64 7.43
CA ALA A 67 5.71 1.58 8.44
C ALA A 67 4.73 2.77 8.33
N LEU A 68 5.24 3.98 8.12
CA LEU A 68 4.43 5.16 7.85
C LEU A 68 3.69 5.04 6.51
N GLY A 69 4.36 4.50 5.49
CA GLY A 69 3.75 4.27 4.18
C GLY A 69 2.54 3.33 4.27
N GLU A 70 2.64 2.21 4.98
CA GLU A 70 1.52 1.31 5.22
C GLU A 70 0.41 1.99 6.03
N PHE A 71 0.78 2.65 7.13
CA PHE A 71 -0.20 3.27 8.02
C PHE A 71 -0.97 4.39 7.32
N THR A 72 -0.26 5.32 6.68
CA THR A 72 -0.90 6.47 6.02
C THR A 72 -1.65 6.08 4.76
N SER A 73 -1.10 5.21 3.92
CA SER A 73 -1.81 4.72 2.72
C SER A 73 -3.08 4.00 3.09
N GLY A 74 -3.04 3.18 4.14
CA GLY A 74 -4.21 2.50 4.66
C GLY A 74 -5.31 3.46 5.10
N LEU A 75 -4.97 4.49 5.87
CA LEU A 75 -5.92 5.52 6.30
C LEU A 75 -6.47 6.34 5.12
N LEU A 76 -5.61 6.75 4.18
CA LEU A 76 -6.05 7.50 3.00
C LEU A 76 -7.04 6.71 2.15
N ILE A 77 -6.78 5.42 1.96
CA ILE A 77 -7.68 4.51 1.23
C ILE A 77 -8.98 4.32 2.02
N ALA A 78 -8.92 4.03 3.31
CA ALA A 78 -10.11 3.82 4.14
C ALA A 78 -11.03 5.04 4.16
N LEU A 79 -10.47 6.24 4.21
CA LEU A 79 -11.20 7.50 4.18
C LEU A 79 -11.62 7.92 2.76
N GLY A 80 -10.96 7.41 1.71
CA GLY A 80 -11.12 7.87 0.33
C GLY A 80 -10.68 9.31 0.17
N LEU A 81 -9.44 9.61 0.58
CA LEU A 81 -8.92 10.97 0.68
C LEU A 81 -7.63 11.15 -0.13
N PHE A 82 -7.47 12.32 -0.74
CA PHE A 82 -6.34 12.77 -1.56
C PHE A 82 -6.11 11.96 -2.84
N GLY A 83 -7.20 11.56 -3.47
CA GLY A 83 -7.12 10.92 -4.79
C GLY A 83 -6.32 9.60 -4.77
N PRO A 84 -5.49 9.37 -5.79
CA PRO A 84 -4.72 8.13 -5.91
C PRO A 84 -3.45 8.10 -5.05
N VAL A 85 -3.23 9.08 -4.15
CA VAL A 85 -2.02 9.14 -3.31
C VAL A 85 -1.92 7.92 -2.39
N GLY A 86 -3.01 7.57 -1.68
CA GLY A 86 -3.06 6.38 -0.84
C GLY A 86 -2.71 5.10 -1.61
N PRO A 87 -3.41 4.81 -2.72
CA PRO A 87 -3.07 3.71 -3.62
C PRO A 87 -1.61 3.70 -4.11
N ALA A 88 -1.06 4.84 -4.50
CA ALA A 88 0.32 4.94 -4.98
C ALA A 88 1.34 4.58 -3.87
N ILE A 89 1.14 5.08 -2.66
CA ILE A 89 2.00 4.75 -1.51
C ILE A 89 1.88 3.26 -1.17
N MET A 90 0.67 2.71 -1.13
CA MET A 90 0.45 1.27 -0.90
C MET A 90 1.21 0.45 -1.94
N LEU A 91 1.09 0.80 -3.22
CA LEU A 91 1.78 0.10 -4.31
C LEU A 91 3.31 0.16 -4.14
N ALA A 92 3.86 1.32 -3.78
CA ALA A 92 5.30 1.47 -3.53
C ALA A 92 5.80 0.54 -2.42
N VAL A 93 5.10 0.50 -1.29
CA VAL A 93 5.47 -0.36 -0.16
C VAL A 93 5.32 -1.84 -0.52
N MET A 94 4.28 -2.20 -1.26
CA MET A 94 4.05 -3.59 -1.69
C MET A 94 5.10 -4.08 -2.70
N VAL A 95 5.58 -3.22 -3.61
CA VAL A 95 6.71 -3.54 -4.50
C VAL A 95 7.96 -3.87 -3.69
N VAL A 96 8.28 -3.05 -2.69
CA VAL A 96 9.44 -3.31 -1.80
C VAL A 96 9.23 -4.61 -1.02
N ALA A 97 8.08 -4.81 -0.40
CA ALA A 97 7.79 -5.99 0.39
C ALA A 97 7.84 -7.27 -0.46
N ALA A 98 7.20 -7.26 -1.63
CA ALA A 98 7.19 -8.41 -2.54
C ALA A 98 8.61 -8.84 -2.90
N ILE A 99 9.47 -7.91 -3.30
CA ILE A 99 10.81 -8.24 -3.81
C ILE A 99 11.81 -8.49 -2.69
N SER A 100 11.78 -7.71 -1.59
CA SER A 100 12.83 -7.79 -0.56
C SER A 100 12.56 -8.85 0.51
N VAL A 101 11.31 -9.25 0.71
CA VAL A 101 10.91 -10.16 1.81
C VAL A 101 10.31 -11.46 1.27
N HIS A 102 9.41 -11.37 0.29
CA HIS A 102 8.50 -12.46 -0.03
C HIS A 102 8.88 -13.26 -1.29
N TRP A 103 9.63 -12.66 -2.22
CA TRP A 103 9.93 -13.24 -3.54
C TRP A 103 10.52 -14.66 -3.47
N GLN A 104 11.47 -14.86 -2.55
CA GLN A 104 12.17 -16.13 -2.42
C GLN A 104 11.32 -17.25 -1.79
N ASN A 105 10.19 -16.92 -1.21
CA ASN A 105 9.30 -17.85 -0.52
C ASN A 105 8.15 -18.37 -1.41
N GLY A 106 8.16 -18.03 -2.70
CA GLY A 106 7.17 -18.47 -3.68
C GLY A 106 5.90 -17.62 -3.66
N LEU A 107 4.78 -18.22 -4.08
CA LEU A 107 3.52 -17.48 -4.28
C LEU A 107 2.71 -17.38 -3.00
N PHE A 108 2.47 -18.49 -2.30
CA PHE A 108 1.42 -18.59 -1.27
C PHE A 108 1.82 -18.00 0.08
N ALA A 109 0.84 -17.41 0.77
CA ALA A 109 1.02 -16.82 2.11
C ALA A 109 1.41 -17.87 3.17
N THR A 110 1.02 -19.13 2.99
CA THR A 110 1.40 -20.24 3.88
C THR A 110 2.92 -20.46 3.96
N THR A 111 3.63 -20.09 2.91
CA THR A 111 5.10 -20.13 2.86
C THR A 111 5.72 -18.73 3.04
N ASN A 112 4.96 -17.73 3.47
CA ASN A 112 5.36 -16.32 3.51
C ASN A 112 5.69 -15.73 2.12
N GLY A 113 5.03 -16.24 1.06
CA GLY A 113 5.20 -15.81 -0.32
C GLY A 113 4.54 -14.47 -0.65
N ILE A 114 4.56 -14.13 -1.94
CA ILE A 114 4.13 -12.82 -2.46
C ILE A 114 2.62 -12.60 -2.50
N GLU A 115 1.80 -13.56 -2.12
CA GLU A 115 0.33 -13.52 -2.23
C GLU A 115 -0.27 -12.24 -1.63
N LEU A 116 0.07 -11.92 -0.37
CA LEU A 116 -0.46 -10.72 0.29
C LEU A 116 0.03 -9.41 -0.36
N PRO A 117 1.32 -9.21 -0.63
CA PRO A 117 1.77 -8.04 -1.39
C PRO A 117 1.10 -7.90 -2.76
N LEU A 118 0.86 -9.03 -3.45
CA LEU A 118 0.19 -9.03 -4.74
C LEU A 118 -1.28 -8.60 -4.61
N LEU A 119 -2.02 -9.16 -3.66
CA LEU A 119 -3.42 -8.80 -3.40
C LEU A 119 -3.58 -7.32 -3.03
N TYR A 120 -2.71 -6.79 -2.17
CA TYR A 120 -2.71 -5.37 -1.84
C TYR A 120 -2.33 -4.49 -3.03
N SER A 121 -1.40 -4.94 -3.89
CA SER A 121 -1.04 -4.21 -5.11
C SER A 121 -2.22 -4.15 -6.09
N ILE A 122 -2.91 -5.26 -6.29
CA ILE A 122 -4.12 -5.33 -7.13
C ILE A 122 -5.22 -4.41 -6.55
N ALA A 123 -5.42 -4.44 -5.23
CA ALA A 123 -6.38 -3.57 -4.57
C ALA A 123 -6.03 -2.09 -4.73
N ALA A 124 -4.74 -1.72 -4.61
CA ALA A 124 -4.27 -0.36 -4.82
C ALA A 124 -4.56 0.12 -6.25
N VAL A 125 -4.19 -0.67 -7.25
CA VAL A 125 -4.49 -0.35 -8.67
C VAL A 125 -6.00 -0.22 -8.90
N ARG A 126 -6.78 -1.16 -8.37
CA ARG A 126 -8.24 -1.12 -8.48
C ARG A 126 -8.80 0.15 -7.88
N PHE A 127 -8.43 0.53 -6.64
CA PHE A 127 -8.93 1.77 -6.01
C PHE A 127 -8.51 3.02 -6.76
N ALA A 128 -7.29 3.06 -7.31
CA ALA A 128 -6.85 4.17 -8.14
C ALA A 128 -7.70 4.31 -9.42
N LEU A 129 -8.01 3.21 -10.09
CA LEU A 129 -8.73 3.22 -11.37
C LEU A 129 -10.24 3.44 -11.21
N THR A 130 -10.85 2.93 -10.14
CA THR A 130 -12.30 3.04 -9.92
C THR A 130 -12.72 4.30 -9.17
N GLY A 131 -11.77 5.00 -8.57
CA GLY A 131 -12.05 6.14 -7.71
C GLY A 131 -12.54 5.76 -6.30
N PRO A 132 -12.87 6.77 -5.47
CA PRO A 132 -13.15 6.59 -4.05
C PRO A 132 -14.60 6.18 -3.75
N GLY A 133 -15.52 6.29 -4.73
CA GLY A 133 -16.95 6.13 -4.53
C GLY A 133 -17.61 7.33 -3.84
N ARG A 134 -18.94 7.33 -3.83
CA ARG A 134 -19.76 8.45 -3.32
C ARG A 134 -19.51 8.73 -1.84
N TYR A 135 -19.35 7.69 -1.01
CA TYR A 135 -19.17 7.81 0.44
C TYR A 135 -17.70 8.02 0.83
N SER A 136 -17.00 8.97 0.19
CA SER A 136 -15.59 9.29 0.43
C SER A 136 -15.41 10.74 0.86
N LEU A 137 -14.29 11.03 1.53
CA LEU A 137 -13.95 12.40 1.91
C LEU A 137 -13.63 13.25 0.67
N ASP A 138 -13.01 12.68 -0.36
CA ASP A 138 -12.76 13.42 -1.62
C ASP A 138 -14.07 13.88 -2.27
N THR A 139 -15.10 13.04 -2.25
CA THR A 139 -16.42 13.42 -2.77
C THR A 139 -17.06 14.50 -1.90
N ALA A 140 -17.00 14.36 -0.58
CA ALA A 140 -17.56 15.34 0.36
C ALA A 140 -16.86 16.71 0.29
N LEU A 141 -15.54 16.72 0.02
CA LEU A 141 -14.70 17.92 -0.04
C LEU A 141 -14.56 18.51 -1.47
N GLY A 142 -15.14 17.86 -2.47
CA GLY A 142 -15.06 18.33 -3.85
C GLY A 142 -13.70 18.11 -4.54
N PHE A 143 -12.91 17.11 -4.13
CA PHE A 143 -11.57 16.83 -4.68
C PHE A 143 -11.60 15.94 -5.94
N GLN A 144 -12.68 16.01 -6.75
CA GLN A 144 -12.82 15.19 -7.97
C GLN A 144 -11.68 15.39 -8.97
N TRP A 145 -11.05 16.56 -8.99
CA TRP A 145 -9.90 16.85 -9.85
C TRP A 145 -8.70 15.92 -9.60
N ALA A 146 -8.54 15.42 -8.37
CA ALA A 146 -7.49 14.49 -8.01
C ALA A 146 -7.62 13.12 -8.68
N TRP A 147 -8.82 12.81 -9.20
CA TRP A 147 -9.14 11.56 -9.88
C TRP A 147 -9.10 11.68 -11.43
N ALA A 148 -8.51 12.75 -11.96
CA ALA A 148 -8.28 12.86 -13.39
C ALA A 148 -7.35 11.74 -13.90
N PRO A 149 -7.60 11.14 -15.08
CA PRO A 149 -6.84 10.00 -15.58
C PRO A 149 -5.31 10.22 -15.59
N LYS A 150 -4.86 11.42 -15.97
CA LYS A 150 -3.44 11.78 -15.94
C LYS A 150 -2.83 11.75 -14.54
N VAL A 151 -3.60 12.13 -13.52
CA VAL A 151 -3.15 12.12 -12.11
C VAL A 151 -3.06 10.67 -11.61
N ILE A 152 -4.04 9.84 -11.94
CA ILE A 152 -4.06 8.42 -11.59
C ILE A 152 -2.84 7.70 -12.15
N TRP A 153 -2.60 7.82 -13.46
CA TRP A 153 -1.47 7.14 -14.10
C TRP A 153 -0.12 7.65 -13.60
N ALA A 154 0.01 8.97 -13.40
CA ALA A 154 1.22 9.55 -12.82
C ALA A 154 1.47 9.02 -11.40
N ALA A 155 0.44 8.95 -10.55
CA ALA A 155 0.55 8.45 -9.18
C ALA A 155 0.94 6.97 -9.15
N LEU A 156 0.30 6.12 -9.94
CA LEU A 156 0.64 4.69 -10.03
C LEU A 156 2.08 4.47 -10.52
N LEU A 157 2.49 5.20 -11.56
CA LEU A 157 3.86 5.14 -12.07
C LEU A 157 4.88 5.57 -11.01
N LEU A 158 4.62 6.70 -10.34
CA LEU A 158 5.46 7.17 -9.23
C LEU A 158 5.51 6.18 -8.07
N GLY A 159 4.38 5.52 -7.76
CA GLY A 159 4.34 4.45 -6.76
C GLY A 159 5.30 3.31 -7.10
N VAL A 160 5.22 2.78 -8.31
CA VAL A 160 6.14 1.71 -8.77
C VAL A 160 7.59 2.18 -8.78
N LEU A 161 7.86 3.34 -9.37
CA LEU A 161 9.22 3.88 -9.49
C LEU A 161 9.85 4.16 -8.12
N SER A 162 9.09 4.69 -7.15
CA SER A 162 9.59 4.92 -5.81
C SER A 162 9.87 3.61 -5.07
N GLY A 163 9.04 2.58 -5.23
CA GLY A 163 9.31 1.23 -4.72
C GLY A 163 10.60 0.65 -5.30
N MET A 164 10.77 0.73 -6.61
CA MET A 164 11.99 0.27 -7.31
C MET A 164 13.22 1.06 -6.88
N ALA A 165 13.12 2.38 -6.74
CA ALA A 165 14.22 3.23 -6.28
C ALA A 165 14.69 2.82 -4.86
N ASN A 166 13.75 2.53 -3.96
CA ASN A 166 14.09 2.02 -2.63
C ASN A 166 14.88 0.69 -2.70
N LEU A 167 14.52 -0.21 -3.62
CA LEU A 167 15.23 -1.48 -3.81
C LEU A 167 16.66 -1.28 -4.35
N VAL A 168 16.88 -0.30 -5.23
CA VAL A 168 18.21 0.04 -5.74
C VAL A 168 19.12 0.58 -4.62
N LEU A 169 18.55 1.29 -3.65
CA LEU A 169 19.28 1.80 -2.48
C LEU A 169 19.63 0.70 -1.45
N ARG A 170 19.08 -0.49 -1.60
CA ARG A 170 19.37 -1.65 -0.75
C ARG A 170 20.81 -2.11 -1.00
N ARG A 171 21.62 -2.14 0.05
CA ARG A 171 22.96 -2.73 0.02
C ARG A 171 22.86 -4.24 0.24
N ARG A 172 23.52 -5.03 -0.57
CA ARG A 172 23.62 -6.47 -0.28
C ARG A 172 24.29 -6.63 1.09
N PRO A 173 23.73 -7.46 2.00
CA PRO A 173 24.45 -7.81 3.23
C PRO A 173 25.85 -8.31 2.84
N ALA A 174 26.87 -7.89 3.56
CA ALA A 174 28.20 -8.48 3.36
C ALA A 174 28.05 -9.99 3.55
N SER A 175 28.51 -10.80 2.60
CA SER A 175 28.63 -12.24 2.81
C SER A 175 29.46 -12.46 4.06
N PRO A 176 29.06 -13.36 5.00
CA PRO A 176 29.98 -13.74 6.06
C PRO A 176 31.28 -14.14 5.37
N ALA A 177 32.36 -13.46 5.73
CA ALA A 177 33.68 -13.87 5.24
C ALA A 177 33.93 -15.32 5.70
N ASP A 178 34.20 -16.20 4.76
CA ASP A 178 34.63 -17.58 4.97
C ASP A 178 35.90 -17.64 5.84
#